data_0be7ac088e9917904b369422d8486a8b
#
_entry.id   0be7ac088e9917904b369422d8486a8b
#
_cell.length_a   1.000
_cell.length_b   1.000
_cell.length_c   1.000
_cell.angle_alpha   90.00
_cell.angle_beta   90.00
_cell.angle_gamma   90.00
#
_symmetry.space_group_name_H-M   'P 1'
#
loop_
_entity.id
_entity.type
_entity.pdbx_description
1 polymer ?
#
loop_
_entity_poly.entity_id
_entity_poly.type
_entity_poly.pdbx_seq_one_letter_code
_entity_poly.pdbx_strand_id
1 'polypeptide(L)'
;MIKNLFIIPFILMVYSPIKATIHEILVWDGYMQFMPSNLTSVQLGDTIEWHPLDVPTMVHTVTSSNIPMGAIPFDQIWQAPADTFFQYIPSKIGLYEYVCTPHIPNGMTGSFNVEDTTLSSINISLNKYPFIFPNPANDIIQFSSEFLNLEFDIYSFSGKLVQSGISSNNYNVSQLSTGIFYMVVYAEKPEKFKLIIN
;
A
#
# COMPACT_ATOMS: atom_id res chain seq x y z
N MET A 1 10.97 -24.61 53.19
CA MET A 1 11.54 -24.62 51.84
C MET A 1 10.41 -24.33 50.86
N ILE A 2 10.31 -23.09 50.41
CA ILE A 2 9.28 -22.66 49.43
C ILE A 2 9.91 -22.79 48.05
N LYS A 3 9.38 -23.70 47.23
CA LYS A 3 9.81 -23.86 45.82
C LYS A 3 9.14 -22.77 44.98
N ASN A 4 9.94 -21.80 44.52
CA ASN A 4 9.49 -20.82 43.56
C ASN A 4 9.21 -21.53 42.22
N LEU A 5 7.94 -21.61 41.85
CA LEU A 5 7.49 -22.07 40.56
C LEU A 5 7.59 -20.88 39.56
N PHE A 6 8.60 -20.87 38.71
CA PHE A 6 8.71 -19.92 37.59
C PHE A 6 7.69 -20.28 36.52
N ILE A 7 6.62 -19.51 36.44
CA ILE A 7 5.66 -19.57 35.31
C ILE A 7 6.27 -18.76 34.15
N ILE A 8 6.76 -19.43 33.12
CA ILE A 8 7.19 -18.82 31.86
C ILE A 8 5.91 -18.48 31.10
N PRO A 9 5.62 -17.21 30.81
CA PRO A 9 4.47 -16.89 29.95
C PRO A 9 4.73 -17.40 28.53
N PHE A 10 3.89 -18.34 28.10
CA PHE A 10 3.87 -18.79 26.72
C PHE A 10 3.20 -17.70 25.88
N ILE A 11 4.02 -16.89 25.16
CA ILE A 11 3.52 -15.90 24.23
C ILE A 11 3.03 -16.66 22.99
N LEU A 12 1.71 -16.76 22.87
CA LEU A 12 1.06 -17.27 21.65
C LEU A 12 1.27 -16.22 20.54
N MET A 13 2.27 -16.42 19.69
CA MET A 13 2.39 -15.65 18.46
C MET A 13 1.22 -16.04 17.55
N VAL A 14 0.24 -15.16 17.42
CA VAL A 14 -0.84 -15.28 16.44
C VAL A 14 -0.21 -15.00 15.06
N TYR A 15 0.13 -16.07 14.37
CA TYR A 15 0.54 -15.99 12.96
C TYR A 15 -0.74 -15.79 12.13
N SER A 16 -0.96 -14.57 11.64
CA SER A 16 -1.95 -14.35 10.60
C SER A 16 -1.32 -14.77 9.27
N PRO A 17 -1.82 -15.79 8.57
CA PRO A 17 -1.29 -16.16 7.27
C PRO A 17 -1.52 -14.99 6.30
N ILE A 18 -0.46 -14.50 5.66
CA ILE A 18 -0.57 -13.59 4.52
C ILE A 18 -1.23 -14.40 3.41
N LYS A 19 -2.45 -14.01 3.04
CA LYS A 19 -3.19 -14.68 1.98
C LYS A 19 -2.81 -14.04 0.66
N ALA A 20 -2.12 -14.77 -0.22
CA ALA A 20 -1.87 -14.34 -1.58
C ALA A 20 -3.21 -14.12 -2.32
N THR A 21 -3.30 -13.02 -3.05
CA THR A 21 -4.47 -12.64 -3.83
C THR A 21 -4.21 -12.88 -5.32
N ILE A 22 -5.24 -13.30 -6.05
CA ILE A 22 -5.20 -13.37 -7.50
C ILE A 22 -5.84 -12.08 -8.03
N HIS A 23 -5.10 -11.34 -8.84
CA HIS A 23 -5.54 -10.15 -9.55
C HIS A 23 -5.80 -10.50 -11.00
N GLU A 24 -7.04 -10.41 -11.42
CA GLU A 24 -7.45 -10.76 -12.79
C GLU A 24 -7.31 -9.56 -13.73
N ILE A 25 -6.78 -9.82 -14.92
CA ILE A 25 -6.70 -8.88 -16.02
C ILE A 25 -7.34 -9.54 -17.25
N LEU A 26 -8.37 -8.91 -17.77
CA LEU A 26 -9.07 -9.40 -18.95
C LEU A 26 -8.35 -8.91 -20.22
N VAL A 27 -8.16 -9.81 -21.17
CA VAL A 27 -7.61 -9.53 -22.49
C VAL A 27 -8.79 -9.38 -23.45
N TRP A 28 -9.05 -8.15 -23.90
CA TRP A 28 -10.18 -7.83 -24.75
C TRP A 28 -9.75 -7.75 -26.22
N ASP A 29 -10.08 -8.80 -26.99
CA ASP A 29 -9.73 -8.93 -28.41
C ASP A 29 -10.38 -7.83 -29.25
N GLY A 30 -11.70 -7.60 -29.09
CA GLY A 30 -12.46 -6.64 -29.87
C GLY A 30 -12.01 -5.18 -29.77
N TYR A 31 -11.39 -4.78 -28.65
CA TYR A 31 -10.87 -3.43 -28.43
C TYR A 31 -9.35 -3.37 -28.28
N MET A 32 -8.68 -4.51 -28.37
CA MET A 32 -7.22 -4.60 -28.20
C MET A 32 -6.75 -3.93 -26.92
N GLN A 33 -7.33 -4.35 -25.77
CA GLN A 33 -7.06 -3.74 -24.47
C GLN A 33 -6.88 -4.79 -23.37
N PHE A 34 -6.08 -4.42 -22.34
CA PHE A 34 -6.06 -5.09 -21.05
C PHE A 34 -7.00 -4.38 -20.07
N MET A 35 -7.81 -5.12 -19.32
CA MET A 35 -8.77 -4.56 -18.39
C MET A 35 -8.70 -5.22 -17.00
N PRO A 36 -8.37 -4.49 -15.94
CA PRO A 36 -7.89 -3.11 -15.96
C PRO A 36 -6.52 -2.99 -16.62
N SER A 37 -6.24 -1.84 -17.23
CA SER A 37 -4.91 -1.57 -17.80
C SER A 37 -3.86 -1.21 -16.75
N ASN A 38 -4.28 -0.91 -15.53
CA ASN A 38 -3.39 -0.57 -14.42
C ASN A 38 -3.91 -1.15 -13.09
N LEU A 39 -3.05 -1.89 -12.38
CA LEU A 39 -3.31 -2.39 -11.03
C LEU A 39 -2.38 -1.69 -10.03
N THR A 40 -2.95 -1.09 -9.00
CA THR A 40 -2.21 -0.23 -8.05
C THR A 40 -1.95 -0.85 -6.68
N SER A 41 -2.48 -2.03 -6.38
CA SER A 41 -2.45 -2.61 -5.03
C SER A 41 -2.04 -4.07 -5.01
N VAL A 42 -1.07 -4.43 -5.85
CA VAL A 42 -0.49 -5.78 -5.89
C VAL A 42 0.54 -5.91 -4.78
N GLN A 43 0.49 -7.02 -4.05
CA GLN A 43 1.44 -7.30 -2.99
C GLN A 43 2.46 -8.35 -3.45
N LEU A 44 3.65 -8.30 -2.85
CA LEU A 44 4.65 -9.33 -3.11
C LEU A 44 4.12 -10.70 -2.69
N GLY A 45 4.10 -11.65 -3.62
CA GLY A 45 3.51 -12.98 -3.44
C GLY A 45 2.10 -13.15 -3.99
N ASP A 46 1.46 -12.06 -4.44
CA ASP A 46 0.21 -12.15 -5.19
C ASP A 46 0.45 -12.73 -6.60
N THR A 47 -0.63 -13.14 -7.24
CA THR A 47 -0.62 -13.67 -8.60
C THR A 47 -1.35 -12.70 -9.52
N ILE A 48 -0.73 -12.34 -10.64
CA ILE A 48 -1.41 -11.66 -11.74
C ILE A 48 -1.85 -12.72 -12.73
N GLU A 49 -3.12 -12.70 -13.10
CA GLU A 49 -3.70 -13.69 -14.00
C GLU A 49 -4.42 -13.00 -15.16
N TRP A 50 -4.01 -13.30 -16.39
CA TRP A 50 -4.68 -12.79 -17.60
C TRP A 50 -5.64 -13.83 -18.15
N HIS A 51 -6.86 -13.39 -18.50
CA HIS A 51 -7.91 -14.20 -19.10
C HIS A 51 -8.47 -13.56 -20.36
N PRO A 52 -8.95 -14.32 -21.34
CA PRO A 52 -9.71 -13.74 -22.43
C PRO A 52 -11.08 -13.23 -21.93
N LEU A 53 -11.45 -12.01 -22.30
CA LEU A 53 -12.78 -11.45 -22.07
C LEU A 53 -13.80 -11.97 -23.09
N ASP A 54 -13.35 -12.12 -24.34
CA ASP A 54 -14.11 -12.59 -25.48
C ASP A 54 -13.37 -13.73 -26.19
N VAL A 55 -14.00 -14.31 -27.19
CA VAL A 55 -13.32 -15.35 -28.00
C VAL A 55 -12.27 -14.69 -28.87
N PRO A 56 -10.97 -14.93 -28.61
CA PRO A 56 -9.92 -14.24 -29.36
C PRO A 56 -9.93 -14.66 -30.82
N THR A 57 -9.98 -13.67 -31.71
CA THR A 57 -9.88 -13.83 -33.16
C THR A 57 -8.51 -13.47 -33.69
N MET A 58 -7.71 -12.79 -32.88
CA MET A 58 -6.36 -12.33 -33.20
C MET A 58 -5.34 -12.95 -32.22
N VAL A 59 -4.07 -12.90 -32.63
CA VAL A 59 -2.96 -13.27 -31.75
C VAL A 59 -2.64 -12.08 -30.84
N HIS A 60 -2.64 -12.33 -29.53
CA HIS A 60 -2.17 -11.38 -28.53
C HIS A 60 -0.88 -11.85 -27.90
N THR A 61 -0.19 -10.97 -27.21
CA THR A 61 0.91 -11.32 -26.30
C THR A 61 0.75 -10.60 -24.97
N VAL A 62 1.32 -11.18 -23.94
CA VAL A 62 1.53 -10.52 -22.64
C VAL A 62 3.03 -10.48 -22.43
N THR A 63 3.67 -9.42 -22.89
CA THR A 63 5.13 -9.28 -22.97
C THR A 63 5.59 -8.16 -22.05
N SER A 64 6.46 -8.46 -21.09
CA SER A 64 7.05 -7.46 -20.22
C SER A 64 7.92 -6.48 -21.04
N SER A 65 7.68 -5.18 -20.88
CA SER A 65 8.42 -4.11 -21.57
C SER A 65 9.37 -3.36 -20.65
N ASN A 66 8.98 -3.19 -19.37
CA ASN A 66 9.80 -2.58 -18.33
C ASN A 66 9.46 -3.25 -17.00
N ILE A 67 10.48 -3.75 -16.29
CA ILE A 67 10.30 -4.45 -15.03
C ILE A 67 11.40 -4.06 -14.03
N PRO A 68 11.16 -4.20 -12.71
CA PRO A 68 12.17 -3.95 -11.70
C PRO A 68 13.44 -4.77 -11.91
N MET A 69 14.60 -4.18 -11.57
CA MET A 69 15.89 -4.85 -11.69
C MET A 69 15.91 -6.17 -10.91
N GLY A 70 16.27 -7.26 -11.61
CA GLY A 70 16.31 -8.61 -11.05
C GLY A 70 14.96 -9.31 -10.97
N ALA A 71 13.88 -8.73 -11.50
CA ALA A 71 12.64 -9.45 -11.75
C ALA A 71 12.80 -10.39 -12.96
N ILE A 72 11.98 -11.43 -13.01
CA ILE A 72 11.96 -12.39 -14.12
C ILE A 72 11.08 -11.80 -15.23
N PRO A 73 11.60 -11.60 -16.46
CA PRO A 73 10.76 -11.16 -17.57
C PRO A 73 9.76 -12.24 -17.98
N PHE A 74 8.64 -11.80 -18.55
CA PHE A 74 7.62 -12.69 -19.10
C PHE A 74 7.29 -12.31 -20.54
N ASP A 75 7.00 -13.32 -21.33
CA ASP A 75 6.60 -13.21 -22.72
C ASP A 75 5.71 -14.40 -23.08
N GLN A 76 4.39 -14.20 -23.00
CA GLN A 76 3.40 -15.22 -23.30
C GLN A 76 2.69 -14.88 -24.60
N ILE A 77 2.73 -15.78 -25.57
CA ILE A 77 1.90 -15.71 -26.76
C ILE A 77 0.51 -16.23 -26.38
N TRP A 78 -0.49 -15.51 -26.78
CA TRP A 78 -1.89 -15.84 -26.50
C TRP A 78 -2.62 -16.16 -27.81
N GLN A 79 -2.97 -17.42 -28.02
CA GLN A 79 -3.67 -17.91 -29.20
C GLN A 79 -4.92 -18.71 -28.82
N ALA A 80 -6.07 -18.25 -29.29
CA ALA A 80 -7.31 -19.02 -29.16
C ALA A 80 -7.31 -20.27 -30.03
N PRO A 81 -8.04 -21.35 -29.60
CA PRO A 81 -8.79 -21.50 -28.36
C PRO A 81 -7.97 -22.14 -27.21
N ALA A 82 -6.65 -22.33 -27.40
CA ALA A 82 -5.81 -23.13 -26.51
C ALA A 82 -5.47 -22.41 -25.21
N ASP A 83 -5.31 -21.09 -25.27
CA ASP A 83 -4.86 -20.31 -24.12
C ASP A 83 -6.07 -19.78 -23.33
N THR A 84 -6.27 -20.34 -22.14
CA THR A 84 -7.40 -19.98 -21.26
C THR A 84 -6.99 -18.98 -20.19
N PHE A 85 -5.73 -18.99 -19.76
CA PHE A 85 -5.15 -18.04 -18.80
C PHE A 85 -3.62 -18.09 -18.82
N PHE A 86 -3.02 -17.00 -18.36
CA PHE A 86 -1.58 -16.90 -18.07
C PHE A 86 -1.40 -16.33 -16.68
N GLN A 87 -0.50 -16.88 -15.89
CA GLN A 87 -0.19 -16.43 -14.54
C GLN A 87 1.25 -15.98 -14.40
N TYR A 88 1.43 -14.89 -13.64
CA TYR A 88 2.74 -14.39 -13.25
C TYR A 88 2.75 -14.03 -11.76
N ILE A 89 3.77 -14.48 -11.04
CA ILE A 89 3.99 -14.13 -9.63
C ILE A 89 5.19 -13.19 -9.58
N PRO A 90 5.00 -11.91 -9.29
CA PRO A 90 6.08 -10.94 -9.22
C PRO A 90 7.02 -11.25 -8.05
N SER A 91 8.32 -11.24 -8.32
CA SER A 91 9.37 -11.55 -7.34
C SER A 91 10.09 -10.33 -6.78
N LYS A 92 9.76 -9.14 -7.27
CA LYS A 92 10.35 -7.85 -6.87
C LYS A 92 9.29 -6.79 -6.72
N ILE A 93 9.48 -5.88 -5.78
CA ILE A 93 8.67 -4.67 -5.63
C ILE A 93 8.98 -3.68 -6.76
N GLY A 94 8.00 -2.88 -7.14
CA GLY A 94 8.10 -1.81 -8.13
C GLY A 94 7.11 -1.95 -9.29
N LEU A 95 7.28 -1.08 -10.27
CA LEU A 95 6.42 -0.99 -11.44
C LEU A 95 6.80 -2.04 -12.49
N TYR A 96 5.81 -2.79 -12.93
CA TYR A 96 5.88 -3.71 -14.07
C TYR A 96 5.01 -3.16 -15.20
N GLU A 97 5.61 -2.97 -16.37
CA GLU A 97 4.90 -2.56 -17.57
C GLU A 97 4.97 -3.69 -18.61
N TYR A 98 3.88 -3.89 -19.33
CA TYR A 98 3.77 -4.93 -20.34
C TYR A 98 2.92 -4.46 -21.54
N VAL A 99 3.07 -5.13 -22.66
CA VAL A 99 2.45 -4.79 -23.92
C VAL A 99 1.91 -6.03 -24.63
N CYS A 100 0.94 -5.84 -25.51
CA CYS A 100 0.65 -6.79 -26.55
C CYS A 100 1.48 -6.42 -27.78
N THR A 101 2.52 -7.18 -28.10
CA THR A 101 3.52 -6.84 -29.14
C THR A 101 2.88 -6.52 -30.50
N PRO A 102 1.93 -7.33 -31.04
CA PRO A 102 1.31 -6.99 -32.32
C PRO A 102 0.39 -5.76 -32.27
N HIS A 103 -0.08 -5.37 -31.08
CA HIS A 103 -1.06 -4.28 -30.92
C HIS A 103 -0.49 -3.05 -30.20
N ILE A 104 0.84 -2.91 -30.09
CA ILE A 104 1.48 -1.67 -29.61
C ILE A 104 0.97 -0.42 -30.36
N PRO A 105 0.84 -0.43 -31.70
CA PRO A 105 0.34 0.73 -32.42
C PRO A 105 -1.10 1.12 -32.05
N ASN A 106 -1.87 0.19 -31.49
CA ASN A 106 -3.24 0.39 -31.02
C ASN A 106 -3.30 0.82 -29.55
N GLY A 107 -2.15 0.93 -28.88
CA GLY A 107 -2.08 1.30 -27.47
C GLY A 107 -2.41 0.18 -26.50
N MET A 108 -2.33 -1.10 -26.91
CA MET A 108 -2.57 -2.24 -26.02
C MET A 108 -1.40 -2.46 -25.06
N THR A 109 -1.44 -1.73 -23.97
CA THR A 109 -0.43 -1.73 -22.90
C THR A 109 -1.07 -1.91 -21.54
N GLY A 110 -0.32 -2.40 -20.56
CA GLY A 110 -0.77 -2.50 -19.18
C GLY A 110 0.37 -2.34 -18.19
N SER A 111 0.00 -2.15 -16.93
CA SER A 111 0.96 -2.05 -15.83
C SER A 111 0.38 -2.54 -14.52
N PHE A 112 1.26 -2.97 -13.61
CA PHE A 112 0.91 -3.18 -12.20
C PHE A 112 2.07 -2.76 -11.31
N ASN A 113 1.73 -2.21 -10.13
CA ASN A 113 2.72 -1.82 -9.14
C ASN A 113 2.70 -2.79 -7.96
N VAL A 114 3.85 -3.41 -7.69
CA VAL A 114 4.04 -4.38 -6.61
C VAL A 114 4.61 -3.69 -5.40
N GLU A 115 3.92 -3.84 -4.27
CA GLU A 115 4.29 -3.27 -2.98
C GLU A 115 4.66 -4.36 -1.99
N ASP A 116 5.48 -4.03 -1.02
CA ASP A 116 5.83 -4.94 0.07
C ASP A 116 4.92 -4.66 1.27
N THR A 117 4.01 -5.61 1.57
CA THR A 117 3.14 -5.51 2.75
C THR A 117 3.86 -5.68 4.08
N THR A 118 5.07 -6.26 4.08
CA THR A 118 5.83 -6.39 5.33
C THR A 118 6.28 -5.03 5.84
N LEU A 119 6.21 -4.01 4.99
CA LEU A 119 6.45 -2.60 5.29
C LEU A 119 5.19 -1.74 5.05
N SER A 120 4.00 -2.21 5.43
CA SER A 120 2.94 -1.29 5.83
C SER A 120 3.33 -0.59 7.13
N SER A 121 4.59 -0.23 7.25
CA SER A 121 5.01 0.95 7.97
C SER A 121 4.35 2.10 7.23
N ILE A 122 3.37 2.72 7.85
CA ILE A 122 2.94 4.08 7.61
C ILE A 122 4.07 4.75 6.84
N ASN A 123 3.90 5.07 5.56
CA ASN A 123 4.79 5.98 4.85
C ASN A 123 4.63 7.34 5.52
N ILE A 124 5.28 7.47 6.69
CA ILE A 124 5.62 8.77 7.23
C ILE A 124 6.62 9.29 6.22
N SER A 125 6.17 10.20 5.38
CA SER A 125 7.01 10.94 4.44
C SER A 125 8.07 11.64 5.26
N LEU A 126 9.22 10.98 5.49
CA LEU A 126 10.35 11.51 6.29
C LEU A 126 11.04 12.70 5.63
N ASN A 127 10.52 13.18 4.50
CA ASN A 127 11.14 14.24 3.70
C ASN A 127 10.37 15.57 3.68
N LYS A 128 9.43 15.76 4.59
CA LYS A 128 8.81 17.07 4.78
C LYS A 128 9.04 17.48 6.23
N TYR A 129 9.45 18.73 6.48
CA TYR A 129 9.70 19.34 7.78
C TYR A 129 8.75 18.87 8.88
N PRO A 130 9.14 18.82 10.16
CA PRO A 130 8.25 18.39 11.23
C PRO A 130 7.00 19.28 11.22
N PHE A 131 5.85 18.69 10.83
CA PHE A 131 4.57 19.39 10.76
C PHE A 131 4.01 19.73 12.13
N ILE A 132 4.49 18.99 13.14
CA ILE A 132 4.12 19.13 14.55
C ILE A 132 5.40 19.17 15.36
N PHE A 133 5.58 20.20 16.16
CA PHE A 133 6.77 20.37 16.99
C PHE A 133 6.43 21.09 18.32
N PRO A 134 7.16 20.81 19.39
CA PRO A 134 8.14 19.75 19.52
C PRO A 134 7.47 18.36 19.44
N ASN A 135 8.21 17.36 19.00
CA ASN A 135 7.80 15.95 19.08
C ASN A 135 9.05 15.10 19.35
N PRO A 136 9.24 14.56 20.58
CA PRO A 136 8.30 14.50 21.70
C PRO A 136 7.86 15.86 22.28
N ALA A 137 6.61 15.90 22.76
CA ALA A 137 5.99 17.07 23.37
C ALA A 137 5.70 16.84 24.86
N ASN A 138 5.59 17.94 25.62
CA ASN A 138 5.10 17.92 27.01
C ASN A 138 3.66 18.46 27.04
N ASP A 139 3.50 19.76 27.04
CA ASP A 139 2.19 20.41 27.26
C ASP A 139 1.61 21.04 25.99
N ILE A 140 2.48 21.46 25.06
CA ILE A 140 2.08 22.24 23.87
C ILE A 140 2.74 21.67 22.64
N ILE A 141 1.96 21.62 21.56
CA ILE A 141 2.44 21.37 20.19
C ILE A 141 2.12 22.57 19.31
N GLN A 142 2.92 22.73 18.27
CA GLN A 142 2.74 23.72 17.22
C GLN A 142 2.58 23.01 15.88
N PHE A 143 1.74 23.56 15.03
CA PHE A 143 1.58 23.09 13.67
C PHE A 143 2.34 24.00 12.71
N SER A 144 2.93 23.46 11.66
CA SER A 144 3.50 24.26 10.59
C SER A 144 2.40 25.09 9.89
N SER A 145 2.82 26.19 9.26
CA SER A 145 1.88 27.18 8.67
C SER A 145 0.88 26.59 7.67
N GLU A 146 1.25 25.54 6.98
CA GLU A 146 0.41 24.85 5.99
C GLU A 146 -0.71 24.00 6.61
N PHE A 147 -0.62 23.70 7.91
CA PHE A 147 -1.61 22.91 8.68
C PHE A 147 -2.34 23.73 9.73
N LEU A 148 -2.30 25.05 9.66
CA LEU A 148 -3.07 25.92 10.56
C LEU A 148 -4.55 25.99 10.17
N ASN A 149 -5.41 26.11 11.18
CA ASN A 149 -6.85 26.23 11.04
C ASN A 149 -7.53 25.00 10.37
N LEU A 150 -6.93 23.83 10.47
CA LEU A 150 -7.51 22.57 10.02
C LEU A 150 -8.04 21.76 11.22
N GLU A 151 -9.10 21.02 11.00
CA GLU A 151 -9.58 20.04 11.98
C GLU A 151 -8.58 18.90 12.11
N PHE A 152 -8.45 18.37 13.33
CA PHE A 152 -7.66 17.18 13.57
C PHE A 152 -8.20 16.35 14.72
N ASP A 153 -7.87 15.07 14.69
CA ASP A 153 -8.18 14.09 15.73
C ASP A 153 -6.91 13.44 16.24
N ILE A 154 -6.85 13.19 17.56
CA ILE A 154 -5.78 12.42 18.20
C ILE A 154 -6.35 11.11 18.72
N TYR A 155 -5.69 10.02 18.34
CA TYR A 155 -6.04 8.66 18.73
C TYR A 155 -4.96 8.05 19.60
N SER A 156 -5.37 7.30 20.63
CA SER A 156 -4.45 6.46 21.40
C SER A 156 -3.88 5.34 20.51
N PHE A 157 -2.84 4.68 21.01
CA PHE A 157 -2.25 3.50 20.35
C PHE A 157 -3.29 2.38 20.06
N SER A 158 -4.35 2.28 20.87
CA SER A 158 -5.44 1.32 20.66
C SER A 158 -6.50 1.77 19.64
N GLY A 159 -6.32 2.93 18.99
CA GLY A 159 -7.27 3.49 18.02
C GLY A 159 -8.45 4.23 18.63
N LYS A 160 -8.48 4.43 19.95
CA LYS A 160 -9.53 5.23 20.62
C LYS A 160 -9.27 6.72 20.40
N LEU A 161 -10.29 7.46 19.96
CA LEU A 161 -10.25 8.93 19.91
C LEU A 161 -10.09 9.48 21.32
N VAL A 162 -9.09 10.32 21.55
CA VAL A 162 -8.78 10.89 22.87
C VAL A 162 -8.90 12.41 22.90
N GLN A 163 -8.69 13.08 21.76
CA GLN A 163 -8.83 14.53 21.65
C GLN A 163 -9.11 14.93 20.20
N SER A 164 -9.90 16.00 20.01
CA SER A 164 -10.15 16.63 18.71
C SER A 164 -9.95 18.14 18.84
N GLY A 165 -9.64 18.81 17.74
CA GLY A 165 -9.46 20.25 17.74
C GLY A 165 -9.22 20.87 16.39
N ILE A 166 -8.92 22.18 16.44
CA ILE A 166 -8.46 22.95 15.28
C ILE A 166 -7.00 23.29 15.51
N SER A 167 -6.18 23.02 14.51
CA SER A 167 -4.74 23.23 14.55
C SER A 167 -4.38 24.72 14.69
N SER A 168 -3.41 25.02 15.53
CA SER A 168 -2.97 26.38 15.83
C SER A 168 -1.46 26.41 16.15
N ASN A 169 -0.89 27.62 16.23
CA ASN A 169 0.51 27.80 16.59
C ASN A 169 0.86 27.31 18.03
N ASN A 170 -0.13 27.20 18.90
CA ASN A 170 0.05 26.71 20.26
C ASN A 170 -1.20 25.91 20.64
N TYR A 171 -1.11 24.59 20.55
CA TYR A 171 -2.20 23.70 20.91
C TYR A 171 -1.85 22.91 22.17
N ASN A 172 -2.75 22.94 23.16
CA ASN A 172 -2.52 22.29 24.45
C ASN A 172 -2.82 20.80 24.37
N VAL A 173 -1.84 19.98 24.77
CA VAL A 173 -1.90 18.52 24.83
C VAL A 173 -1.61 17.99 26.25
N SER A 174 -1.56 18.86 27.26
CA SER A 174 -1.24 18.50 28.66
C SER A 174 -2.24 17.53 29.30
N GLN A 175 -3.42 17.34 28.68
CA GLN A 175 -4.41 16.37 29.12
C GLN A 175 -4.10 14.94 28.64
N LEU A 176 -3.16 14.79 27.71
CA LEU A 176 -2.74 13.48 27.23
C LEU A 176 -1.75 12.88 28.20
N SER A 177 -1.90 11.59 28.48
CA SER A 177 -0.91 10.84 29.28
C SER A 177 0.39 10.65 28.48
N THR A 178 1.51 10.42 29.19
CA THR A 178 2.75 9.99 28.55
C THR A 178 2.52 8.76 27.67
N GLY A 179 3.01 8.82 26.41
CA GLY A 179 2.83 7.71 25.47
C GLY A 179 2.89 8.10 24.01
N ILE A 180 2.50 7.14 23.16
CA ILE A 180 2.45 7.28 21.71
C ILE A 180 0.99 7.44 21.29
N PHE A 181 0.75 8.46 20.45
CA PHE A 181 -0.54 8.77 19.86
C PHE A 181 -0.40 8.89 18.35
N TYR A 182 -1.52 8.80 17.64
CA TYR A 182 -1.64 9.08 16.23
C TYR A 182 -2.58 10.26 16.02
N MET A 183 -2.13 11.24 15.28
CA MET A 183 -2.92 12.41 14.92
C MET A 183 -3.29 12.35 13.44
N VAL A 184 -4.53 12.64 13.11
CA VAL A 184 -5.03 12.80 11.74
C VAL A 184 -5.43 14.26 11.56
N VAL A 185 -4.82 14.96 10.61
CA VAL A 185 -5.18 16.33 10.25
C VAL A 185 -5.97 16.29 8.94
N TYR A 186 -7.14 16.90 8.92
CA TYR A 186 -8.09 16.90 7.81
C TYR A 186 -7.80 18.06 6.84
N ALA A 187 -6.74 17.93 6.06
CA ALA A 187 -6.45 18.77 4.91
C ALA A 187 -7.25 18.29 3.68
N GLU A 188 -7.01 18.85 2.50
CA GLU A 188 -7.59 18.38 1.24
C GLU A 188 -7.39 16.85 1.07
N LYS A 189 -6.23 16.37 1.47
CA LYS A 189 -5.92 14.96 1.66
C LYS A 189 -5.54 14.74 3.13
N PRO A 190 -6.23 13.86 3.88
CA PRO A 190 -5.92 13.64 5.29
C PRO A 190 -4.49 13.16 5.50
N GLU A 191 -3.77 13.85 6.39
CA GLU A 191 -2.39 13.53 6.75
C GLU A 191 -2.34 12.90 8.16
N LYS A 192 -1.43 11.94 8.34
CA LYS A 192 -1.29 11.19 9.59
C LYS A 192 0.09 11.40 10.20
N PHE A 193 0.12 11.69 11.49
CA PHE A 193 1.35 11.96 12.24
C PHE A 193 1.43 11.09 13.49
N LYS A 194 2.65 10.70 13.84
CA LYS A 194 2.95 10.11 15.14
C LYS A 194 3.23 11.25 16.10
N LEU A 195 2.54 11.28 17.26
CA LEU A 195 2.75 12.21 18.35
C LEU A 195 3.27 11.45 19.57
N ILE A 196 4.35 11.92 20.16
CA ILE A 196 4.94 11.35 21.39
C ILE A 196 4.77 12.38 22.49
N ILE A 197 4.17 11.97 23.62
CA ILE A 197 4.02 12.78 24.82
C ILE A 197 4.95 12.22 25.91
N ASN A 198 5.76 13.10 26.52
CA ASN A 198 6.68 12.77 27.62
C ASN A 198 5.99 12.77 28.97
#